data_f227d27387fb4d6c1a5951ac7db46174
#
_entry.id   f227d27387fb4d6c1a5951ac7db46174
#
_cell.length_a   1.000
_cell.length_b   1.000
_cell.length_c   1.000
_cell.angle_alpha   90.00
_cell.angle_beta   90.00
_cell.angle_gamma   90.00
#
_symmetry.space_group_name_H-M   'P 1'
#
loop_
_entity.id
_entity.type
_entity.pdbx_description
1 polymer ?
#
loop_
_entity_poly.entity_id
_entity_poly.type
_entity_poly.pdbx_seq_one_letter_code
_entity_poly.pdbx_strand_id
1 'polypeptide(L)'
;MEIAFFVLINALAHLCFVGARMTTTLFALDLGASEFTVGVLVALFAMLPMFLSVSAGRLVDRLGPRGPILVSLGVLALATALPFVFPRVGILYLTSTLAGTAFMYVHIAMNSVFGAHGTPEQRAVNFSWLALGFSISNSFGPLVAGYAIEAFGHAAAMLVLAAFPLLAVAALALRKRELPRPEHVAQAQRGGVLELLSLPALRGTFIVSALLSMGWDLYTFLIPLYGSRIGLSAGTIGVVMSTFAVATFIVRLFMTVLVKRLPQWLLIASAMALSGLAYLAFPFVQSAPLLVALSFVLGIGLGASQPVIMALLYSASPPGRQGEAVGIRTTMLNGSHTFIPLASGALSAAFGMIPVFALVSLLLLGGAWFAKTRHQGR
;
A
#
# COMPACT_ATOMS: atom_id res chain seq x y z
N MET A 1 -9.88 11.15 22.31
CA MET A 1 -9.28 9.90 22.83
C MET A 1 -9.69 8.65 22.03
N GLU A 2 -10.93 8.47 21.61
CA GLU A 2 -11.38 7.25 20.91
C GLU A 2 -10.74 7.04 19.55
N ILE A 3 -10.70 8.06 18.70
CA ILE A 3 -10.10 8.01 17.37
C ILE A 3 -8.61 7.64 17.43
N ALA A 4 -7.86 8.25 18.37
CA ALA A 4 -6.43 7.94 18.54
C ALA A 4 -6.19 6.47 18.90
N PHE A 5 -7.09 5.86 19.68
CA PHE A 5 -7.04 4.43 19.98
C PHE A 5 -7.23 3.58 18.73
N PHE A 6 -8.21 3.90 17.86
CA PHE A 6 -8.45 3.15 16.63
C PHE A 6 -7.31 3.33 15.62
N VAL A 7 -6.74 4.55 15.55
CA VAL A 7 -5.54 4.82 14.74
C VAL A 7 -4.37 3.96 15.22
N LEU A 8 -4.15 3.85 16.54
CA LEU A 8 -3.10 3.02 17.11
C LEU A 8 -3.28 1.54 16.74
N ILE A 9 -4.49 0.98 16.93
CA ILE A 9 -4.78 -0.43 16.57
C ILE A 9 -4.50 -0.68 15.08
N ASN A 10 -4.98 0.21 14.20
CA ASN A 10 -4.74 0.09 12.76
C ASN A 10 -3.25 0.25 12.42
N ALA A 11 -2.55 1.19 13.07
CA ALA A 11 -1.13 1.43 12.84
C ALA A 11 -0.27 0.23 13.25
N LEU A 12 -0.57 -0.42 14.39
CA LEU A 12 0.12 -1.63 14.84
C LEU A 12 -0.08 -2.80 13.86
N ALA A 13 -1.32 -3.02 13.40
CA ALA A 13 -1.62 -4.04 12.40
C ALA A 13 -0.91 -3.78 11.07
N HIS A 14 -0.96 -2.53 10.59
CA HIS A 14 -0.34 -2.14 9.32
C HIS A 14 1.19 -2.16 9.38
N LEU A 15 1.79 -1.77 10.51
CA LEU A 15 3.25 -1.87 10.74
C LEU A 15 3.72 -3.32 10.60
N CYS A 16 3.01 -4.25 11.25
CA CYS A 16 3.28 -5.68 11.09
C CYS A 16 3.16 -6.11 9.62
N PHE A 17 2.07 -5.73 8.94
CA PHE A 17 1.81 -6.09 7.55
C PHE A 17 2.93 -5.61 6.60
N VAL A 18 3.31 -4.33 6.69
CA VAL A 18 4.36 -3.75 5.83
C VAL A 18 5.73 -4.35 6.15
N GLY A 19 6.05 -4.49 7.45
CA GLY A 19 7.29 -5.13 7.89
C GLY A 19 7.38 -6.59 7.47
N ALA A 20 6.30 -7.36 7.63
CA ALA A 20 6.24 -8.76 7.21
C ALA A 20 6.41 -8.91 5.69
N ARG A 21 5.85 -8.00 4.88
CA ARG A 21 6.03 -8.02 3.42
C ARG A 21 7.50 -7.84 3.02
N MET A 22 8.21 -6.90 3.63
CA MET A 22 9.65 -6.70 3.44
C MET A 22 10.45 -7.92 3.93
N THR A 23 10.17 -8.37 5.15
CA THR A 23 10.88 -9.52 5.74
C THR A 23 10.66 -10.80 4.93
N THR A 24 9.44 -11.05 4.43
CA THR A 24 9.15 -12.19 3.56
C THR A 24 9.99 -12.16 2.29
N THR A 25 10.15 -10.99 1.67
CA THR A 25 11.01 -10.81 0.48
C THR A 25 12.46 -11.17 0.79
N LEU A 26 13.03 -10.58 1.84
CA LEU A 26 14.43 -10.80 2.20
C LEU A 26 14.67 -12.23 2.72
N PHE A 27 13.73 -12.78 3.50
CA PHE A 27 13.83 -14.14 4.00
C PHE A 27 13.73 -15.19 2.89
N ALA A 28 12.86 -14.96 1.90
CA ALA A 28 12.79 -15.87 0.74
C ALA A 28 14.11 -15.89 -0.04
N LEU A 29 14.75 -14.73 -0.22
CA LEU A 29 16.07 -14.64 -0.87
C LEU A 29 17.17 -15.34 -0.05
N ASP A 30 17.18 -15.16 1.27
CA ASP A 30 18.10 -15.83 2.20
C ASP A 30 17.94 -17.37 2.15
N LEU A 31 16.70 -17.83 1.95
CA LEU A 31 16.40 -19.27 1.74
C LEU A 31 16.68 -19.76 0.30
N GLY A 32 17.27 -18.93 -0.56
CA GLY A 32 17.65 -19.28 -1.93
C GLY A 32 16.48 -19.26 -2.94
N ALA A 33 15.38 -18.60 -2.62
CA ALA A 33 14.24 -18.48 -3.54
C ALA A 33 14.57 -17.61 -4.75
N SER A 34 13.99 -17.93 -5.91
CA SER A 34 14.10 -17.13 -7.12
C SER A 34 13.32 -15.81 -7.01
N GLU A 35 13.69 -14.82 -7.84
CA GLU A 35 12.97 -13.55 -7.92
C GLU A 35 11.51 -13.74 -8.34
N PHE A 36 11.21 -14.74 -9.16
CA PHE A 36 9.85 -15.16 -9.49
C PHE A 36 9.08 -15.61 -8.25
N THR A 37 9.69 -16.48 -7.43
CA THR A 37 9.10 -16.93 -6.16
C THR A 37 8.81 -15.76 -5.23
N VAL A 38 9.73 -14.79 -5.12
CA VAL A 38 9.50 -13.55 -4.35
C VAL A 38 8.32 -12.78 -4.91
N GLY A 39 8.22 -12.64 -6.23
CA GLY A 39 7.08 -11.99 -6.89
C GLY A 39 5.74 -12.67 -6.56
N VAL A 40 5.70 -14.02 -6.56
CA VAL A 40 4.53 -14.81 -6.14
C VAL A 40 4.19 -14.56 -4.68
N LEU A 41 5.18 -14.61 -3.78
CA LEU A 41 4.97 -14.37 -2.35
C LEU A 41 4.38 -12.99 -2.08
N VAL A 42 4.91 -11.95 -2.75
CA VAL A 42 4.39 -10.58 -2.61
C VAL A 42 2.98 -10.44 -3.20
N ALA A 43 2.70 -11.09 -4.34
CA ALA A 43 1.36 -11.11 -4.94
C ALA A 43 0.31 -11.76 -4.02
N LEU A 44 0.68 -12.81 -3.28
CA LEU A 44 -0.22 -13.52 -2.36
C LEU A 44 -0.75 -12.66 -1.22
N PHE A 45 -0.03 -11.60 -0.82
CA PHE A 45 -0.56 -10.64 0.16
C PHE A 45 -1.82 -9.91 -0.32
N ALA A 46 -2.04 -9.83 -1.64
CA ALA A 46 -3.18 -9.13 -2.24
C ALA A 46 -4.13 -10.05 -3.03
N MET A 47 -3.69 -11.21 -3.46
CA MET A 47 -4.43 -12.07 -4.37
C MET A 47 -5.75 -12.58 -3.75
N LEU A 48 -5.69 -13.17 -2.57
CA LEU A 48 -6.90 -13.65 -1.89
C LEU A 48 -7.80 -12.50 -1.41
N PRO A 49 -7.26 -11.40 -0.83
CA PRO A 49 -7.99 -10.16 -0.57
C PRO A 49 -8.80 -9.62 -1.76
N MET A 50 -8.27 -9.66 -2.97
CA MET A 50 -8.95 -9.18 -4.17
C MET A 50 -10.31 -9.85 -4.38
N PHE A 51 -10.41 -11.15 -4.11
CA PHE A 51 -11.66 -11.92 -4.27
C PHE A 51 -12.56 -11.85 -3.04
N LEU A 52 -12.00 -11.74 -1.84
CA LEU A 52 -12.74 -11.84 -0.59
C LEU A 52 -13.23 -10.49 -0.03
N SER A 53 -12.75 -9.35 -0.54
CA SER A 53 -13.03 -8.02 0.05
C SER A 53 -14.53 -7.70 0.18
N VAL A 54 -15.34 -8.07 -0.81
CA VAL A 54 -16.80 -7.83 -0.79
C VAL A 54 -17.48 -8.72 0.26
N SER A 55 -17.10 -10.00 0.35
CA SER A 55 -17.64 -10.92 1.35
C SER A 55 -17.19 -10.56 2.77
N ALA A 56 -15.96 -10.06 2.89
CA ALA A 56 -15.42 -9.54 4.16
C ALA A 56 -16.21 -8.33 4.67
N GLY A 57 -16.53 -7.38 3.79
CA GLY A 57 -17.40 -6.24 4.13
C GLY A 57 -18.76 -6.70 4.67
N ARG A 58 -19.42 -7.61 3.95
CA ARG A 58 -20.72 -8.18 4.39
C ARG A 58 -20.63 -8.89 5.76
N LEU A 59 -19.51 -9.59 6.00
CA LEU A 59 -19.29 -10.27 7.28
C LEU A 59 -19.12 -9.25 8.42
N VAL A 60 -18.36 -8.18 8.20
CA VAL A 60 -18.17 -7.09 9.17
C VAL A 60 -19.50 -6.39 9.47
N ASP A 61 -20.31 -6.12 8.43
CA ASP A 61 -21.63 -5.50 8.61
C ASP A 61 -22.58 -6.38 9.42
N ARG A 62 -22.55 -7.71 9.25
CA ARG A 62 -23.41 -8.65 9.97
C ARG A 62 -22.99 -8.86 11.42
N LEU A 63 -21.70 -9.10 11.67
CA LEU A 63 -21.16 -9.44 12.99
C LEU A 63 -20.79 -8.22 13.83
N GLY A 64 -20.73 -7.04 13.21
CA GLY A 64 -20.10 -5.85 13.79
C GLY A 64 -18.56 -5.91 13.71
N PRO A 65 -17.86 -4.79 13.86
CA PRO A 65 -16.43 -4.71 13.57
C PRO A 65 -15.52 -5.40 14.60
N ARG A 66 -15.94 -5.49 15.88
CA ARG A 66 -15.08 -5.94 16.99
C ARG A 66 -14.58 -7.39 16.82
N GLY A 67 -15.49 -8.33 16.55
CA GLY A 67 -15.16 -9.75 16.39
C GLY A 67 -14.19 -9.97 15.22
N PRO A 68 -14.53 -9.51 14.00
CA PRO A 68 -13.65 -9.61 12.86
C PRO A 68 -12.26 -8.98 13.09
N ILE A 69 -12.16 -7.82 13.75
CA ILE A 69 -10.85 -7.20 14.07
C ILE A 69 -10.03 -8.10 15.00
N LEU A 70 -10.61 -8.58 16.11
CA LEU A 70 -9.87 -9.42 17.06
C LEU A 70 -9.37 -10.71 16.44
N VAL A 71 -10.24 -11.43 15.71
CA VAL A 71 -9.88 -12.67 15.02
C VAL A 71 -8.78 -12.41 13.99
N SER A 72 -8.94 -11.36 13.17
CA SER A 72 -7.98 -11.05 12.12
C SER A 72 -6.64 -10.57 12.65
N LEU A 73 -6.60 -9.81 13.74
CA LEU A 73 -5.34 -9.46 14.41
C LEU A 73 -4.63 -10.71 14.96
N GLY A 74 -5.39 -11.64 15.55
CA GLY A 74 -4.86 -12.94 16.00
C GLY A 74 -4.29 -13.77 14.84
N VAL A 75 -5.02 -13.87 13.72
CA VAL A 75 -4.56 -14.56 12.51
C VAL A 75 -3.33 -13.87 11.92
N LEU A 76 -3.29 -12.53 11.89
CA LEU A 76 -2.13 -11.77 11.42
C LEU A 76 -0.89 -12.07 12.27
N ALA A 77 -1.04 -12.07 13.59
CA ALA A 77 0.05 -12.41 14.50
C ALA A 77 0.56 -13.84 14.30
N LEU A 78 -0.35 -14.82 14.28
CA LEU A 78 0.00 -16.22 14.08
C LEU A 78 0.66 -16.46 12.72
N ALA A 79 0.08 -15.93 11.64
CA ALA A 79 0.61 -16.06 10.30
C ALA A 79 2.03 -15.47 10.19
N THR A 80 2.26 -14.32 10.82
CA THR A 80 3.58 -13.67 10.82
C THR A 80 4.59 -14.44 11.70
N ALA A 81 4.14 -15.09 12.78
CA ALA A 81 5.02 -15.88 13.65
C ALA A 81 5.39 -17.26 13.06
N LEU A 82 4.61 -17.82 12.12
CA LEU A 82 4.83 -19.16 11.55
C LEU A 82 6.25 -19.39 11.01
N PRO A 83 6.88 -18.44 10.26
CA PRO A 83 8.23 -18.65 9.73
C PRO A 83 9.33 -18.73 10.79
N PHE A 84 9.07 -18.26 12.02
CA PHE A 84 9.99 -18.46 13.14
C PHE A 84 10.08 -19.94 13.55
N VAL A 85 8.93 -20.64 13.56
CA VAL A 85 8.86 -22.06 13.94
C VAL A 85 9.28 -22.96 12.78
N PHE A 86 8.91 -22.58 11.56
CA PHE A 86 9.17 -23.37 10.34
C PHE A 86 9.84 -22.50 9.27
N PRO A 87 11.17 -22.29 9.32
CA PRO A 87 11.91 -21.41 8.42
C PRO A 87 12.08 -22.05 7.02
N ARG A 88 11.01 -22.10 6.23
CA ARG A 88 10.98 -22.69 4.88
C ARG A 88 10.18 -21.83 3.93
N VAL A 89 10.58 -21.77 2.66
CA VAL A 89 9.87 -21.02 1.60
C VAL A 89 8.39 -21.43 1.52
N GLY A 90 8.05 -22.71 1.67
CA GLY A 90 6.67 -23.19 1.68
C GLY A 90 5.77 -22.53 2.74
N ILE A 91 6.32 -22.20 3.90
CA ILE A 91 5.60 -21.51 4.97
C ILE A 91 5.40 -20.02 4.62
N LEU A 92 6.32 -19.40 3.89
CA LEU A 92 6.17 -18.02 3.45
C LEU A 92 4.96 -17.82 2.52
N TYR A 93 4.60 -18.82 1.70
CA TYR A 93 3.36 -18.80 0.91
C TYR A 93 2.12 -18.72 1.82
N LEU A 94 2.08 -19.55 2.86
CA LEU A 94 0.99 -19.54 3.83
C LEU A 94 0.94 -18.23 4.60
N THR A 95 2.10 -17.75 5.07
CA THR A 95 2.25 -16.47 5.77
C THR A 95 1.73 -15.32 4.91
N SER A 96 2.18 -15.20 3.66
CA SER A 96 1.76 -14.13 2.74
C SER A 96 0.25 -14.13 2.53
N THR A 97 -0.34 -15.31 2.28
CA THR A 97 -1.78 -15.46 2.03
C THR A 97 -2.60 -15.12 3.26
N LEU A 98 -2.24 -15.66 4.43
CA LEU A 98 -2.98 -15.43 5.67
C LEU A 98 -2.80 -14.01 6.18
N ALA A 99 -1.58 -13.47 6.18
CA ALA A 99 -1.31 -12.11 6.65
C ALA A 99 -2.00 -11.06 5.77
N GLY A 100 -1.98 -11.24 4.44
CA GLY A 100 -2.70 -10.37 3.51
C GLY A 100 -4.20 -10.39 3.74
N THR A 101 -4.78 -11.58 3.87
CA THR A 101 -6.21 -11.76 4.12
C THR A 101 -6.62 -11.20 5.48
N ALA A 102 -5.86 -11.49 6.52
CA ALA A 102 -6.13 -10.98 7.87
C ALA A 102 -6.07 -9.45 7.91
N PHE A 103 -5.03 -8.85 7.31
CA PHE A 103 -4.92 -7.40 7.25
C PHE A 103 -6.06 -6.76 6.47
N MET A 104 -6.54 -7.35 5.37
CA MET A 104 -7.72 -6.89 4.63
C MET A 104 -8.96 -6.80 5.55
N TYR A 105 -9.24 -7.83 6.36
CA TYR A 105 -10.36 -7.78 7.30
C TYR A 105 -10.20 -6.68 8.35
N VAL A 106 -8.99 -6.52 8.93
CA VAL A 106 -8.70 -5.41 9.85
C VAL A 106 -8.97 -4.07 9.16
N HIS A 107 -8.46 -3.89 7.94
CA HIS A 107 -8.60 -2.65 7.17
C HIS A 107 -10.07 -2.32 6.87
N ILE A 108 -10.86 -3.30 6.39
CA ILE A 108 -12.29 -3.12 6.10
C ILE A 108 -13.06 -2.78 7.38
N ALA A 109 -12.82 -3.52 8.46
CA ALA A 109 -13.53 -3.29 9.71
C ALA A 109 -13.14 -1.95 10.36
N MET A 110 -11.87 -1.54 10.27
CA MET A 110 -11.44 -0.22 10.72
C MET A 110 -12.04 0.91 9.89
N ASN A 111 -12.09 0.81 8.57
CA ASN A 111 -12.79 1.80 7.74
C ASN A 111 -14.27 1.94 8.13
N SER A 112 -14.94 0.83 8.46
CA SER A 112 -16.30 0.79 8.98
C SER A 112 -16.41 1.58 10.30
N VAL A 113 -15.50 1.35 11.26
CA VAL A 113 -15.45 2.07 12.54
C VAL A 113 -15.23 3.58 12.34
N PHE A 114 -14.26 3.96 11.50
CA PHE A 114 -13.96 5.37 11.22
C PHE A 114 -15.10 6.09 10.48
N GLY A 115 -15.79 5.38 9.60
CA GLY A 115 -16.96 5.89 8.87
C GLY A 115 -18.21 6.05 9.75
N ALA A 116 -18.37 5.19 10.78
CA ALA A 116 -19.49 5.23 11.72
C ALA A 116 -19.28 6.20 12.91
N HIS A 117 -18.04 6.67 13.12
CA HIS A 117 -17.72 7.49 14.29
C HIS A 117 -17.94 8.99 14.03
N GLY A 118 -18.80 9.61 14.84
CA GLY A 118 -19.05 11.05 14.81
C GLY A 118 -20.00 11.52 13.70
N THR A 119 -20.07 12.85 13.50
CA THR A 119 -20.90 13.49 12.49
C THR A 119 -20.32 13.35 11.08
N PRO A 120 -21.12 13.61 10.01
CA PRO A 120 -20.61 13.58 8.64
C PRO A 120 -19.37 14.48 8.42
N GLU A 121 -19.32 15.66 9.08
CA GLU A 121 -18.22 16.60 8.99
C GLU A 121 -16.95 16.04 9.67
N GLN A 122 -17.12 15.32 10.76
CA GLN A 122 -16.02 14.67 11.49
C GLN A 122 -15.43 13.48 10.74
N ARG A 123 -16.17 12.83 9.83
CA ARG A 123 -15.70 11.68 9.07
C ARG A 123 -14.44 11.99 8.26
N ALA A 124 -14.39 13.17 7.59
CA ALA A 124 -13.20 13.59 6.85
C ALA A 124 -11.96 13.71 7.75
N VAL A 125 -12.14 14.26 8.94
CA VAL A 125 -11.07 14.38 9.96
C VAL A 125 -10.64 12.99 10.45
N ASN A 126 -11.60 12.09 10.71
CA ASN A 126 -11.33 10.73 11.14
C ASN A 126 -10.50 9.95 10.11
N PHE A 127 -10.86 10.02 8.81
CA PHE A 127 -10.08 9.39 7.75
C PHE A 127 -8.70 10.05 7.57
N SER A 128 -8.55 11.34 7.88
CA SER A 128 -7.23 11.99 7.91
C SER A 128 -6.33 11.43 9.00
N TRP A 129 -6.87 11.17 10.19
CA TRP A 129 -6.15 10.48 11.27
C TRP A 129 -5.76 9.05 10.88
N LEU A 130 -6.66 8.31 10.21
CA LEU A 130 -6.36 6.98 9.69
C LEU A 130 -5.21 7.03 8.67
N ALA A 131 -5.23 8.00 7.75
CA ALA A 131 -4.16 8.20 6.77
C ALA A 131 -2.81 8.55 7.42
N LEU A 132 -2.84 9.32 8.52
CA LEU A 132 -1.65 9.59 9.33
C LEU A 132 -1.10 8.30 9.94
N GLY A 133 -1.96 7.44 10.50
CA GLY A 133 -1.57 6.12 11.01
C GLY A 133 -0.89 5.25 9.94
N PHE A 134 -1.42 5.24 8.71
CA PHE A 134 -0.78 4.55 7.59
C PHE A 134 0.59 5.13 7.24
N SER A 135 0.75 6.45 7.26
CA SER A 135 2.04 7.09 6.96
C SER A 135 3.10 6.73 8.00
N ILE A 136 2.74 6.74 9.27
CA ILE A 136 3.60 6.30 10.38
C ILE A 136 4.01 4.84 10.20
N SER A 137 3.05 3.95 9.96
CA SER A 137 3.32 2.52 9.81
C SER A 137 4.19 2.21 8.58
N ASN A 138 3.98 2.91 7.46
CA ASN A 138 4.81 2.76 6.26
C ASN A 138 6.26 3.22 6.50
N SER A 139 6.48 4.19 7.41
CA SER A 139 7.81 4.63 7.77
C SER A 139 8.47 3.68 8.76
N PHE A 140 7.77 3.29 9.83
CA PHE A 140 8.35 2.47 10.89
C PHE A 140 8.38 0.97 10.58
N GLY A 141 7.47 0.46 9.76
CA GLY A 141 7.41 -0.98 9.40
C GLY A 141 8.71 -1.51 8.81
N PRO A 142 9.23 -0.92 7.72
CA PRO A 142 10.51 -1.32 7.15
C PRO A 142 11.71 -1.08 8.06
N LEU A 143 11.70 0.00 8.88
CA LEU A 143 12.78 0.24 9.85
C LEU A 143 12.84 -0.87 10.90
N VAL A 144 11.70 -1.19 11.53
CA VAL A 144 11.62 -2.24 12.54
C VAL A 144 12.01 -3.59 11.93
N ALA A 145 11.50 -3.89 10.73
CA ALA A 145 11.83 -5.13 10.03
C ALA A 145 13.34 -5.23 9.73
N GLY A 146 13.92 -4.18 9.16
CA GLY A 146 15.34 -4.15 8.78
C GLY A 146 16.28 -4.32 9.97
N TYR A 147 16.08 -3.53 11.03
CA TYR A 147 16.90 -3.63 12.23
C TYR A 147 16.65 -4.95 13.00
N ALA A 148 15.42 -5.47 13.02
CA ALA A 148 15.15 -6.77 13.63
C ALA A 148 15.84 -7.91 12.86
N ILE A 149 15.90 -7.85 11.53
CA ILE A 149 16.66 -8.81 10.72
C ILE A 149 18.16 -8.75 11.03
N GLU A 150 18.73 -7.57 11.11
CA GLU A 150 20.15 -7.39 11.44
C GLU A 150 20.50 -7.90 12.84
N ALA A 151 19.63 -7.61 13.82
CA ALA A 151 19.89 -7.96 15.21
C ALA A 151 19.64 -9.45 15.53
N PHE A 152 18.62 -10.05 14.93
CA PHE A 152 18.08 -11.36 15.34
C PHE A 152 17.93 -12.36 14.18
N GLY A 153 18.17 -11.96 12.94
CA GLY A 153 17.92 -12.77 11.74
C GLY A 153 16.46 -12.73 11.28
N HIS A 154 16.22 -13.25 10.08
CA HIS A 154 14.93 -13.17 9.37
C HIS A 154 13.77 -13.83 10.14
N ALA A 155 13.98 -15.02 10.66
CA ALA A 155 12.95 -15.78 11.37
C ALA A 155 12.50 -15.07 12.66
N ALA A 156 13.46 -14.58 13.46
CA ALA A 156 13.15 -13.88 14.71
C ALA A 156 12.57 -12.48 14.45
N ALA A 157 12.94 -11.81 13.36
CA ALA A 157 12.31 -10.56 12.94
C ALA A 157 10.80 -10.74 12.67
N MET A 158 10.39 -11.87 12.10
CA MET A 158 8.97 -12.21 11.94
C MET A 158 8.24 -12.30 13.29
N LEU A 159 8.90 -12.87 14.31
CA LEU A 159 8.32 -12.95 15.66
C LEU A 159 8.21 -11.55 16.30
N VAL A 160 9.22 -10.68 16.13
CA VAL A 160 9.18 -9.28 16.57
C VAL A 160 7.99 -8.55 15.92
N LEU A 161 7.78 -8.73 14.62
CA LEU A 161 6.67 -8.13 13.90
C LEU A 161 5.31 -8.66 14.37
N ALA A 162 5.22 -9.95 14.69
CA ALA A 162 3.99 -10.57 15.23
C ALA A 162 3.57 -10.01 16.59
N ALA A 163 4.49 -9.42 17.36
CA ALA A 163 4.17 -8.80 18.64
C ALA A 163 3.24 -7.57 18.49
N PHE A 164 3.34 -6.81 17.38
CA PHE A 164 2.51 -5.61 17.18
C PHE A 164 1.00 -5.92 17.08
N PRO A 165 0.53 -6.85 16.24
CA PRO A 165 -0.89 -7.21 16.25
C PRO A 165 -1.32 -7.88 17.56
N LEU A 166 -0.45 -8.59 18.30
CA LEU A 166 -0.76 -9.11 19.64
C LEU A 166 -0.98 -7.98 20.64
N LEU A 167 -0.18 -6.93 20.61
CA LEU A 167 -0.41 -5.72 21.41
C LEU A 167 -1.75 -5.07 21.06
N ALA A 168 -2.10 -5.03 19.76
CA ALA A 168 -3.39 -4.53 19.31
C ALA A 168 -4.55 -5.40 19.80
N VAL A 169 -4.42 -6.74 19.79
CA VAL A 169 -5.39 -7.68 20.37
C VAL A 169 -5.57 -7.40 21.88
N ALA A 170 -4.45 -7.32 22.62
CA ALA A 170 -4.50 -7.07 24.07
C ALA A 170 -5.20 -5.74 24.38
N ALA A 171 -4.82 -4.66 23.68
CA ALA A 171 -5.41 -3.34 23.87
C ALA A 171 -6.92 -3.35 23.55
N LEU A 172 -7.34 -4.03 22.48
CA LEU A 172 -8.75 -4.11 22.08
C LEU A 172 -9.55 -5.05 23.01
N ALA A 173 -8.95 -6.14 23.49
CA ALA A 173 -9.60 -7.08 24.42
C ALA A 173 -9.88 -6.43 25.78
N LEU A 174 -8.94 -5.64 26.29
CA LEU A 174 -9.07 -4.90 27.56
C LEU A 174 -10.14 -3.79 27.48
N ARG A 175 -10.47 -3.33 26.30
CA ARG A 175 -11.50 -2.31 26.08
C ARG A 175 -12.89 -2.94 26.13
N LYS A 176 -13.67 -2.68 27.18
CA LYS A 176 -15.04 -3.22 27.33
C LYS A 176 -16.09 -2.50 26.47
N ARG A 177 -15.79 -1.29 25.96
CA ARG A 177 -16.74 -0.48 25.21
C ARG A 177 -16.98 -1.04 23.81
N GLU A 178 -18.24 -1.08 23.36
CA GLU A 178 -18.58 -1.50 22.00
C GLU A 178 -18.00 -0.55 20.95
N LEU A 179 -17.70 -1.09 19.78
CA LEU A 179 -17.23 -0.32 18.63
C LEU A 179 -18.44 0.26 17.87
N PRO A 180 -18.31 1.49 17.29
CA PRO A 180 -19.36 2.05 16.45
C PRO A 180 -19.72 1.10 15.31
N ARG A 181 -21.00 0.93 15.05
CA ARG A 181 -21.53 0.16 13.93
C ARG A 181 -22.05 1.13 12.87
N PRO A 182 -21.78 0.91 11.58
CA PRO A 182 -22.36 1.73 10.52
C PRO A 182 -23.87 1.50 10.47
N GLU A 183 -24.63 2.59 10.29
CA GLU A 183 -26.02 2.51 9.88
C GLU A 183 -26.09 1.97 8.45
N HIS A 184 -27.05 1.08 8.18
CA HIS A 184 -27.29 0.56 6.84
C HIS A 184 -27.69 1.71 5.91
N VAL A 185 -26.77 2.13 5.07
CA VAL A 185 -27.09 3.07 3.97
C VAL A 185 -27.63 2.24 2.80
N ALA A 186 -28.87 2.52 2.40
CA ALA A 186 -29.47 1.93 1.21
C ALA A 186 -28.57 2.09 0.00
N GLN A 187 -28.33 1.02 -0.75
CA GLN A 187 -27.45 1.01 -1.92
C GLN A 187 -28.01 1.97 -2.97
N ALA A 188 -27.19 2.97 -3.37
CA ALA A 188 -27.48 3.83 -4.51
C ALA A 188 -27.65 3.00 -5.80
N GLN A 189 -28.46 3.51 -6.72
CA GLN A 189 -28.72 2.87 -8.01
C GLN A 189 -27.41 2.50 -8.74
N ARG A 190 -27.29 1.24 -9.13
CA ARG A 190 -26.14 0.70 -9.82
C ARG A 190 -26.22 1.05 -11.30
N GLY A 191 -25.30 1.89 -11.78
CA GLY A 191 -25.04 2.04 -13.22
C GLY A 191 -24.06 0.98 -13.73
N GLY A 192 -23.90 0.84 -15.05
CA GLY A 192 -22.93 -0.08 -15.64
C GLY A 192 -21.49 0.39 -15.43
N VAL A 193 -20.60 -0.47 -14.92
CA VAL A 193 -19.15 -0.19 -14.74
C VAL A 193 -18.51 0.22 -16.06
N LEU A 194 -18.87 -0.45 -17.17
CA LEU A 194 -18.35 -0.17 -18.52
C LEU A 194 -18.68 1.25 -19.00
N GLU A 195 -19.82 1.79 -18.61
CA GLU A 195 -20.22 3.16 -18.94
C GLU A 195 -19.25 4.21 -18.34
N LEU A 196 -18.87 4.05 -17.06
CA LEU A 196 -17.90 4.93 -16.43
C LEU A 196 -16.50 4.82 -17.06
N LEU A 197 -16.10 3.62 -17.47
CA LEU A 197 -14.84 3.39 -18.17
C LEU A 197 -14.83 4.02 -19.59
N SER A 198 -15.99 4.19 -20.21
CA SER A 198 -16.11 4.81 -21.54
C SER A 198 -15.99 6.33 -21.52
N LEU A 199 -16.24 6.99 -20.37
CA LEU A 199 -16.13 8.45 -20.23
C LEU A 199 -14.68 8.92 -20.40
N PRO A 200 -14.37 9.80 -21.39
CA PRO A 200 -12.98 10.18 -21.70
C PRO A 200 -12.23 10.81 -20.53
N ALA A 201 -12.93 11.59 -19.70
CA ALA A 201 -12.35 12.26 -18.52
C ALA A 201 -11.98 11.24 -17.43
N LEU A 202 -12.86 10.26 -17.13
CA LEU A 202 -12.60 9.21 -16.16
C LEU A 202 -11.55 8.22 -16.67
N ARG A 203 -11.60 7.84 -17.96
CA ARG A 203 -10.61 6.95 -18.56
C ARG A 203 -9.20 7.50 -18.41
N GLY A 204 -8.99 8.80 -18.65
CA GLY A 204 -7.70 9.43 -18.43
C GLY A 204 -7.24 9.37 -16.98
N THR A 205 -8.15 9.63 -16.04
CA THR A 205 -7.87 9.56 -14.60
C THR A 205 -7.55 8.13 -14.15
N PHE A 206 -8.24 7.12 -14.67
CA PHE A 206 -7.95 5.72 -14.37
C PHE A 206 -6.58 5.29 -14.89
N ILE A 207 -6.21 5.70 -16.13
CA ILE A 207 -4.88 5.37 -16.70
C ILE A 207 -3.76 5.92 -15.82
N VAL A 208 -3.78 7.22 -15.48
CA VAL A 208 -2.73 7.81 -14.64
C VAL A 208 -2.74 7.23 -13.23
N SER A 209 -3.92 6.89 -12.68
CA SER A 209 -4.04 6.20 -11.39
C SER A 209 -3.39 4.82 -11.41
N ALA A 210 -3.62 4.03 -12.45
CA ALA A 210 -3.03 2.70 -12.61
C ALA A 210 -1.49 2.77 -12.73
N LEU A 211 -0.97 3.70 -13.54
CA LEU A 211 0.48 3.88 -13.72
C LEU A 211 1.18 4.32 -12.42
N LEU A 212 0.58 5.25 -11.67
CA LEU A 212 1.14 5.72 -10.39
C LEU A 212 1.06 4.64 -9.31
N SER A 213 -0.01 3.84 -9.31
CA SER A 213 -0.14 2.70 -8.39
C SER A 213 0.87 1.61 -8.72
N MET A 214 1.08 1.31 -10.00
CA MET A 214 2.14 0.41 -10.46
C MET A 214 3.50 0.89 -9.95
N GLY A 215 3.82 2.19 -10.05
CA GLY A 215 5.04 2.75 -9.50
C GLY A 215 5.18 2.50 -7.99
N TRP A 216 4.10 2.67 -7.22
CA TRP A 216 4.10 2.39 -5.79
C TRP A 216 4.36 0.91 -5.48
N ASP A 217 3.66 0.00 -6.17
CA ASP A 217 3.80 -1.44 -5.97
C ASP A 217 5.20 -1.93 -6.31
N LEU A 218 5.74 -1.44 -7.41
CA LEU A 218 7.08 -1.79 -7.85
C LEU A 218 8.15 -1.28 -6.90
N TYR A 219 7.98 -0.09 -6.31
CA TYR A 219 8.89 0.37 -5.28
C TYR A 219 8.97 -0.61 -4.12
N THR A 220 7.82 -1.00 -3.58
CA THR A 220 7.77 -1.91 -2.41
C THR A 220 8.26 -3.32 -2.72
N PHE A 221 8.25 -3.73 -3.99
CA PHE A 221 8.77 -5.02 -4.46
C PHE A 221 10.26 -4.95 -4.83
N LEU A 222 10.64 -3.97 -5.67
CA LEU A 222 11.97 -3.90 -6.25
C LEU A 222 13.04 -3.45 -5.26
N ILE A 223 12.73 -2.55 -4.33
CA ILE A 223 13.77 -2.00 -3.44
C ILE A 223 14.36 -3.05 -2.49
N PRO A 224 13.57 -3.88 -1.79
CA PRO A 224 14.15 -4.96 -1.00
C PRO A 224 14.96 -5.94 -1.85
N LEU A 225 14.44 -6.30 -3.02
CA LEU A 225 15.09 -7.21 -3.96
C LEU A 225 16.40 -6.65 -4.49
N TYR A 226 16.40 -5.41 -4.98
CA TYR A 226 17.58 -4.72 -5.50
C TYR A 226 18.63 -4.48 -4.42
N GLY A 227 18.21 -3.97 -3.25
CA GLY A 227 19.09 -3.72 -2.12
C GLY A 227 19.81 -4.97 -1.66
N SER A 228 19.09 -6.11 -1.54
CA SER A 228 19.70 -7.42 -1.21
C SER A 228 20.72 -7.84 -2.29
N ARG A 229 20.40 -7.63 -3.57
CA ARG A 229 21.26 -8.04 -4.69
C ARG A 229 22.58 -7.27 -4.76
N ILE A 230 22.57 -5.99 -4.38
CA ILE A 230 23.79 -5.16 -4.32
C ILE A 230 24.50 -5.23 -2.96
N GLY A 231 24.05 -6.13 -2.07
CA GLY A 231 24.70 -6.41 -0.79
C GLY A 231 24.41 -5.40 0.32
N LEU A 232 23.33 -4.64 0.23
CA LEU A 232 22.92 -3.75 1.33
C LEU A 232 22.40 -4.58 2.52
N SER A 233 22.70 -4.09 3.72
CA SER A 233 22.12 -4.66 4.94
C SER A 233 20.60 -4.45 4.98
N ALA A 234 19.89 -5.32 5.69
CA ALA A 234 18.44 -5.23 5.85
C ALA A 234 18.00 -3.92 6.51
N GLY A 235 18.78 -3.41 7.48
CA GLY A 235 18.55 -2.11 8.11
C GLY A 235 18.70 -0.96 7.11
N THR A 236 19.73 -0.98 6.26
CA THR A 236 19.92 0.02 5.20
C THR A 236 18.74 -0.01 4.22
N ILE A 237 18.27 -1.19 3.80
CA ILE A 237 17.07 -1.33 2.96
C ILE A 237 15.84 -0.74 3.68
N GLY A 238 15.69 -1.03 4.97
CA GLY A 238 14.64 -0.44 5.82
C GLY A 238 14.68 1.08 5.84
N VAL A 239 15.87 1.69 5.98
CA VAL A 239 16.06 3.16 5.93
C VAL A 239 15.66 3.71 4.55
N VAL A 240 16.10 3.09 3.46
CA VAL A 240 15.74 3.50 2.09
C VAL A 240 14.22 3.51 1.91
N MET A 241 13.54 2.43 2.32
CA MET A 241 12.09 2.32 2.22
C MET A 241 11.35 3.31 3.12
N SER A 242 11.84 3.53 4.32
CA SER A 242 11.25 4.49 5.26
C SER A 242 11.39 5.92 4.80
N THR A 243 12.50 6.26 4.15
CA THR A 243 12.70 7.58 3.56
C THR A 243 11.66 7.91 2.50
N PHE A 244 11.28 6.95 1.66
CA PHE A 244 10.16 7.09 0.73
C PHE A 244 8.84 7.44 1.45
N ALA A 245 8.53 6.74 2.54
CA ALA A 245 7.30 6.99 3.29
C ALA A 245 7.32 8.36 4.00
N VAL A 246 8.47 8.77 4.54
CA VAL A 246 8.67 10.11 5.11
C VAL A 246 8.49 11.19 4.04
N ALA A 247 9.08 11.04 2.86
CA ALA A 247 8.92 11.97 1.74
C ALA A 247 7.46 12.08 1.29
N THR A 248 6.76 10.94 1.23
CA THR A 248 5.32 10.88 0.94
C THR A 248 4.51 11.66 1.98
N PHE A 249 4.85 11.54 3.25
CA PHE A 249 4.21 12.31 4.32
C PHE A 249 4.49 13.81 4.18
N ILE A 250 5.75 14.18 3.98
CA ILE A 250 6.17 15.58 3.83
C ILE A 250 5.44 16.24 2.67
N VAL A 251 5.42 15.65 1.47
CA VAL A 251 4.77 16.26 0.32
C VAL A 251 3.27 16.47 0.55
N ARG A 252 2.61 15.58 1.28
CA ARG A 252 1.17 15.69 1.62
C ARG A 252 0.88 16.91 2.51
N LEU A 253 1.81 17.33 3.38
CA LEU A 253 1.65 18.55 4.18
C LEU A 253 1.61 19.81 3.29
N PHE A 254 2.32 19.79 2.16
CA PHE A 254 2.38 20.91 1.21
C PHE A 254 1.32 20.85 0.12
N MET A 255 0.45 19.81 0.10
CA MET A 255 -0.54 19.64 -0.97
C MET A 255 -1.53 20.80 -1.07
N THR A 256 -1.91 21.42 0.05
CA THR A 256 -2.79 22.58 0.06
C THR A 256 -2.22 23.79 -0.69
N VAL A 257 -0.88 23.94 -0.67
CA VAL A 257 -0.17 24.99 -1.42
C VAL A 257 0.02 24.60 -2.88
N LEU A 258 0.42 23.35 -3.12
CA LEU A 258 0.67 22.83 -4.46
C LEU A 258 -0.58 22.86 -5.35
N VAL A 259 -1.73 22.43 -4.84
CA VAL A 259 -3.00 22.40 -5.59
C VAL A 259 -3.53 23.81 -5.88
N LYS A 260 -3.20 24.81 -5.03
CA LYS A 260 -3.57 26.21 -5.31
C LYS A 260 -2.70 26.86 -6.38
N ARG A 261 -1.45 26.40 -6.54
CA ARG A 261 -0.48 27.01 -7.48
C ARG A 261 -0.40 26.30 -8.82
N LEU A 262 -0.68 25.00 -8.87
CA LEU A 262 -0.49 24.18 -10.06
C LEU A 262 -1.80 23.48 -10.46
N PRO A 263 -2.17 23.48 -11.75
CA PRO A 263 -3.28 22.68 -12.26
C PRO A 263 -3.10 21.20 -11.97
N GLN A 264 -4.19 20.49 -11.66
CA GLN A 264 -4.17 19.10 -11.23
C GLN A 264 -3.43 18.16 -12.22
N TRP A 265 -3.68 18.33 -13.53
CA TRP A 265 -3.01 17.53 -14.57
C TRP A 265 -1.52 17.81 -14.68
N LEU A 266 -1.09 19.05 -14.44
CA LEU A 266 0.31 19.42 -14.41
C LEU A 266 1.02 18.83 -13.18
N LEU A 267 0.36 18.82 -12.01
CA LEU A 267 0.86 18.14 -10.80
C LEU A 267 1.06 16.64 -11.04
N ILE A 268 0.10 15.98 -11.69
CA ILE A 268 0.22 14.56 -12.03
C ILE A 268 1.36 14.34 -13.04
N ALA A 269 1.45 15.17 -14.08
CA ALA A 269 2.54 15.08 -15.06
C ALA A 269 3.91 15.23 -14.40
N SER A 270 4.07 16.23 -13.51
CA SER A 270 5.31 16.45 -12.76
C SER A 270 5.64 15.28 -11.82
N ALA A 271 4.64 14.76 -11.12
CA ALA A 271 4.79 13.61 -10.22
C ALA A 271 5.24 12.36 -10.99
N MET A 272 4.63 12.09 -12.14
CA MET A 272 4.99 10.95 -13.00
C MET A 272 6.37 11.13 -13.63
N ALA A 273 6.72 12.34 -14.11
CA ALA A 273 8.03 12.63 -14.67
C ALA A 273 9.13 12.45 -13.62
N LEU A 274 8.95 13.03 -12.42
CA LEU A 274 9.88 12.91 -11.31
C LEU A 274 10.09 11.44 -10.92
N SER A 275 9.00 10.68 -10.81
CA SER A 275 9.04 9.26 -10.46
C SER A 275 9.70 8.43 -11.57
N GLY A 276 9.39 8.71 -12.82
CA GLY A 276 10.00 8.01 -13.97
C GLY A 276 11.52 8.25 -14.05
N LEU A 277 11.98 9.48 -13.83
CA LEU A 277 13.41 9.81 -13.79
C LEU A 277 14.11 9.13 -12.60
N ALA A 278 13.48 9.09 -11.43
CA ALA A 278 14.02 8.38 -10.28
C ALA A 278 14.15 6.88 -10.57
N TYR A 279 13.15 6.23 -11.15
CA TYR A 279 13.22 4.83 -11.56
C TYR A 279 14.31 4.56 -12.59
N LEU A 280 14.53 5.47 -13.54
CA LEU A 280 15.60 5.36 -14.52
C LEU A 280 16.99 5.36 -13.87
N ALA A 281 17.15 6.14 -12.80
CA ALA A 281 18.43 6.29 -12.10
C ALA A 281 18.74 5.11 -11.16
N PHE A 282 17.74 4.44 -10.56
CA PHE A 282 17.94 3.39 -9.55
C PHE A 282 18.95 2.31 -9.94
N PRO A 283 18.88 1.66 -11.13
CA PRO A 283 19.78 0.56 -11.47
C PRO A 283 21.25 0.95 -11.62
N PHE A 284 21.55 2.25 -11.71
CA PHE A 284 22.92 2.77 -11.85
C PHE A 284 23.51 3.23 -10.51
N VAL A 285 22.75 3.15 -9.43
CA VAL A 285 23.14 3.64 -8.09
C VAL A 285 23.26 2.47 -7.12
N GLN A 286 24.47 2.26 -6.58
CA GLN A 286 24.75 1.22 -5.60
C GLN A 286 25.05 1.79 -4.22
N SER A 287 25.27 3.10 -4.08
CA SER A 287 25.57 3.70 -2.79
C SER A 287 24.29 3.97 -1.98
N ALA A 288 24.29 3.58 -0.70
CA ALA A 288 23.16 3.75 0.19
C ALA A 288 22.67 5.20 0.30
N PRO A 289 23.53 6.24 0.47
CA PRO A 289 23.06 7.61 0.54
C PRO A 289 22.33 8.10 -0.71
N LEU A 290 22.78 7.69 -1.89
CA LEU A 290 22.13 8.05 -3.15
C LEU A 290 20.80 7.30 -3.34
N LEU A 291 20.70 6.05 -2.90
CA LEU A 291 19.44 5.30 -2.89
C LEU A 291 18.42 5.93 -1.94
N VAL A 292 18.86 6.42 -0.77
CA VAL A 292 18.03 7.19 0.17
C VAL A 292 17.52 8.46 -0.52
N ALA A 293 18.40 9.22 -1.20
CA ALA A 293 18.01 10.43 -1.93
C ALA A 293 17.01 10.13 -3.07
N LEU A 294 17.25 9.09 -3.87
CA LEU A 294 16.34 8.67 -4.93
C LEU A 294 14.98 8.23 -4.38
N SER A 295 14.98 7.49 -3.26
CA SER A 295 13.74 7.09 -2.58
C SER A 295 12.97 8.28 -2.04
N PHE A 296 13.66 9.29 -1.54
CA PHE A 296 13.03 10.55 -1.13
C PHE A 296 12.36 11.26 -2.31
N VAL A 297 13.08 11.40 -3.42
CA VAL A 297 12.57 12.00 -4.66
C VAL A 297 11.35 11.23 -5.18
N LEU A 298 11.42 9.90 -5.21
CA LEU A 298 10.33 9.04 -5.63
C LEU A 298 9.12 9.15 -4.71
N GLY A 299 9.36 9.26 -3.39
CA GLY A 299 8.32 9.45 -2.38
C GLY A 299 7.58 10.79 -2.54
N ILE A 300 8.27 11.87 -2.91
CA ILE A 300 7.64 13.14 -3.28
C ILE A 300 6.76 12.96 -4.52
N GLY A 301 7.26 12.35 -5.59
CA GLY A 301 6.52 12.17 -6.83
C GLY A 301 5.25 11.33 -6.62
N LEU A 302 5.39 10.09 -6.15
CA LEU A 302 4.25 9.19 -5.95
C LEU A 302 3.31 9.66 -4.82
N GLY A 303 3.87 10.29 -3.77
CA GLY A 303 3.09 10.77 -2.63
C GLY A 303 2.15 11.92 -2.95
N ALA A 304 2.57 12.84 -3.83
CA ALA A 304 1.77 13.98 -4.27
C ALA A 304 0.56 13.57 -5.13
N SER A 305 0.63 12.44 -5.81
CA SER A 305 -0.33 12.03 -6.83
C SER A 305 -1.69 11.60 -6.27
N GLN A 306 -1.71 10.89 -5.15
CA GLN A 306 -2.94 10.25 -4.62
C GLN A 306 -4.09 11.25 -4.34
N PRO A 307 -3.88 12.38 -3.61
CA PRO A 307 -4.95 13.33 -3.36
C PRO A 307 -5.47 13.97 -4.64
N VAL A 308 -4.58 14.24 -5.61
CA VAL A 308 -4.94 14.85 -6.90
C VAL A 308 -5.77 13.90 -7.77
N ILE A 309 -5.38 12.61 -7.81
CA ILE A 309 -6.16 11.58 -8.51
C ILE A 309 -7.57 11.48 -7.92
N MET A 310 -7.72 11.49 -6.59
CA MET A 310 -9.03 11.43 -5.96
C MET A 310 -9.85 12.67 -6.31
N ALA A 311 -9.28 13.86 -6.28
CA ALA A 311 -9.97 15.10 -6.67
C ALA A 311 -10.41 15.05 -8.14
N LEU A 312 -9.55 14.60 -9.07
CA LEU A 312 -9.91 14.41 -10.48
C LEU A 312 -11.01 13.37 -10.66
N LEU A 313 -10.95 12.27 -9.93
CA LEU A 313 -11.95 11.20 -10.00
C LEU A 313 -13.32 11.71 -9.57
N TYR A 314 -13.40 12.44 -8.45
CA TYR A 314 -14.64 13.04 -7.97
C TYR A 314 -15.19 14.07 -8.95
N SER A 315 -14.34 14.99 -9.48
CA SER A 315 -14.76 16.03 -10.39
C SER A 315 -15.17 15.53 -11.79
N ALA A 316 -14.60 14.42 -12.24
CA ALA A 316 -14.89 13.79 -13.53
C ALA A 316 -16.08 12.81 -13.46
N SER A 317 -16.50 12.40 -12.28
CA SER A 317 -17.60 11.45 -12.09
C SER A 317 -18.95 12.13 -12.21
N PRO A 318 -19.95 11.48 -12.87
CA PRO A 318 -21.32 11.96 -12.88
C PRO A 318 -21.87 12.12 -11.45
N PRO A 319 -22.79 13.09 -11.22
CA PRO A 319 -23.44 13.27 -9.92
C PRO A 319 -24.08 11.97 -9.43
N GLY A 320 -23.81 11.60 -8.15
CA GLY A 320 -24.35 10.38 -7.53
C GLY A 320 -23.57 9.09 -7.85
N ARG A 321 -22.57 9.10 -8.76
CA ARG A 321 -21.78 7.92 -9.15
C ARG A 321 -20.31 7.98 -8.72
N GLN A 322 -19.94 8.94 -7.88
CA GLN A 322 -18.56 9.11 -7.39
C GLN A 322 -18.07 7.87 -6.63
N GLY A 323 -18.93 7.26 -5.81
CA GLY A 323 -18.60 6.03 -5.07
C GLY A 323 -18.31 4.85 -6.00
N GLU A 324 -19.05 4.74 -7.11
CA GLU A 324 -18.83 3.69 -8.11
C GLU A 324 -17.47 3.88 -8.81
N ALA A 325 -17.11 5.11 -9.18
CA ALA A 325 -15.81 5.43 -9.76
C ALA A 325 -14.64 5.11 -8.79
N VAL A 326 -14.80 5.40 -7.49
CA VAL A 326 -13.84 5.03 -6.45
C VAL A 326 -13.75 3.50 -6.33
N GLY A 327 -14.87 2.80 -6.40
CA GLY A 327 -14.92 1.32 -6.38
C GLY A 327 -14.14 0.70 -7.54
N ILE A 328 -14.35 1.19 -8.76
CA ILE A 328 -13.60 0.76 -9.96
C ILE A 328 -12.09 0.97 -9.75
N ARG A 329 -11.71 2.16 -9.28
CA ARG A 329 -10.31 2.46 -8.99
C ARG A 329 -9.72 1.49 -7.94
N THR A 330 -10.45 1.20 -6.87
CA THR A 330 -10.01 0.27 -5.82
C THR A 330 -9.79 -1.15 -6.37
N THR A 331 -10.68 -1.60 -7.27
CA THR A 331 -10.50 -2.89 -7.96
C THR A 331 -9.24 -2.91 -8.82
N MET A 332 -8.98 -1.81 -9.55
CA MET A 332 -7.75 -1.67 -10.34
C MET A 332 -6.50 -1.70 -9.46
N LEU A 333 -6.54 -1.04 -8.29
CA LEU A 333 -5.44 -1.05 -7.32
C LEU A 333 -5.16 -2.46 -6.78
N ASN A 334 -6.21 -3.19 -6.38
CA ASN A 334 -6.06 -4.56 -5.88
C ASN A 334 -5.51 -5.50 -6.98
N GLY A 335 -5.93 -5.31 -8.22
CA GLY A 335 -5.35 -5.99 -9.37
C GLY A 335 -3.86 -5.65 -9.55
N SER A 336 -3.49 -4.37 -9.46
CA SER A 336 -2.10 -3.91 -9.51
C SER A 336 -1.25 -4.60 -8.42
N HIS A 337 -1.68 -4.57 -7.18
CA HIS A 337 -0.98 -5.20 -6.04
C HIS A 337 -0.75 -6.72 -6.23
N THR A 338 -1.57 -7.38 -7.03
CA THR A 338 -1.45 -8.81 -7.32
C THR A 338 -0.57 -9.07 -8.54
N PHE A 339 -0.89 -8.45 -9.68
CA PHE A 339 -0.29 -8.80 -10.97
C PHE A 339 1.07 -8.12 -11.21
N ILE A 340 1.30 -6.92 -10.66
CA ILE A 340 2.54 -6.20 -10.89
C ILE A 340 3.76 -6.90 -10.25
N PRO A 341 3.73 -7.33 -8.97
CA PRO A 341 4.85 -8.08 -8.39
C PRO A 341 5.09 -9.41 -9.10
N LEU A 342 4.03 -10.12 -9.49
CA LEU A 342 4.12 -11.39 -10.20
C LEU A 342 4.80 -11.22 -11.57
N ALA A 343 4.32 -10.29 -12.37
CA ALA A 343 4.90 -9.99 -13.70
C ALA A 343 6.34 -9.48 -13.59
N SER A 344 6.61 -8.62 -12.60
CA SER A 344 7.94 -8.05 -12.39
C SER A 344 8.92 -9.09 -11.86
N GLY A 345 8.49 -10.01 -11.01
CA GLY A 345 9.30 -11.14 -10.56
C GLY A 345 9.66 -12.10 -11.70
N ALA A 346 8.68 -12.39 -12.59
CA ALA A 346 8.94 -13.21 -13.78
C ALA A 346 9.92 -12.51 -14.76
N LEU A 347 9.69 -11.21 -15.01
CA LEU A 347 10.55 -10.41 -15.90
C LEU A 347 11.97 -10.25 -15.35
N SER A 348 12.07 -10.01 -14.04
CA SER A 348 13.36 -9.88 -13.33
C SER A 348 14.15 -11.20 -13.33
N ALA A 349 13.47 -12.33 -13.15
CA ALA A 349 14.09 -13.66 -13.20
C ALA A 349 14.60 -14.01 -14.61
N ALA A 350 13.86 -13.60 -15.66
CA ALA A 350 14.21 -13.91 -17.04
C ALA A 350 15.27 -12.98 -17.64
N PHE A 351 15.19 -11.67 -17.37
CA PHE A 351 15.98 -10.63 -18.05
C PHE A 351 16.79 -9.75 -17.09
N GLY A 352 16.71 -10.01 -15.78
CA GLY A 352 17.32 -9.19 -14.74
C GLY A 352 16.49 -7.94 -14.40
N MET A 353 16.95 -7.18 -13.42
CA MET A 353 16.19 -6.06 -12.84
C MET A 353 16.22 -4.77 -13.71
N ILE A 354 17.28 -4.54 -14.47
CA ILE A 354 17.44 -3.32 -15.28
C ILE A 354 16.26 -3.10 -16.24
N PRO A 355 15.82 -4.11 -17.03
CA PRO A 355 14.65 -3.98 -17.89
C PRO A 355 13.36 -3.64 -17.14
N VAL A 356 13.21 -4.14 -15.91
CA VAL A 356 12.01 -3.82 -15.08
C VAL A 356 12.01 -2.35 -14.68
N PHE A 357 13.13 -1.82 -14.18
CA PHE A 357 13.29 -0.39 -13.88
C PHE A 357 13.08 0.49 -15.12
N ALA A 358 13.64 0.09 -16.25
CA ALA A 358 13.49 0.83 -17.52
C ALA A 358 12.02 0.85 -17.99
N LEU A 359 11.32 -0.28 -17.95
CA LEU A 359 9.92 -0.38 -18.34
C LEU A 359 9.04 0.53 -17.47
N VAL A 360 9.22 0.51 -16.16
CA VAL A 360 8.47 1.36 -15.22
C VAL A 360 8.74 2.84 -15.51
N SER A 361 10.01 3.19 -15.69
CA SER A 361 10.43 4.55 -16.06
C SER A 361 9.74 5.00 -17.35
N LEU A 362 9.79 4.20 -18.42
CA LEU A 362 9.15 4.51 -19.70
C LEU A 362 7.64 4.68 -19.57
N LEU A 363 6.97 3.80 -18.83
CA LEU A 363 5.53 3.89 -18.61
C LEU A 363 5.15 5.13 -17.82
N LEU A 364 5.93 5.51 -16.79
CA LEU A 364 5.69 6.74 -16.02
C LEU A 364 5.99 7.98 -16.84
N LEU A 365 7.07 8.03 -17.63
CA LEU A 365 7.40 9.16 -18.49
C LEU A 365 6.37 9.31 -19.62
N GLY A 366 5.93 8.22 -20.23
CA GLY A 366 4.83 8.21 -21.19
C GLY A 366 3.52 8.70 -20.59
N GLY A 367 3.22 8.29 -19.36
CA GLY A 367 2.10 8.78 -18.57
C GLY A 367 2.20 10.27 -18.22
N ALA A 368 3.43 10.76 -17.95
CA ALA A 368 3.67 12.19 -17.73
C ALA A 368 3.38 13.02 -18.99
N TRP A 369 3.83 12.53 -20.14
CA TRP A 369 3.51 13.15 -21.43
C TRP A 369 2.00 13.15 -21.69
N PHE A 370 1.32 12.02 -21.49
CA PHE A 370 -0.13 11.91 -21.60
C PHE A 370 -0.87 12.89 -20.67
N ALA A 371 -0.45 13.00 -19.40
CA ALA A 371 -1.05 13.94 -18.46
C ALA A 371 -0.84 15.41 -18.88
N LYS A 372 0.33 15.73 -19.43
CA LYS A 372 0.65 17.06 -19.97
C LYS A 372 -0.25 17.43 -21.17
N THR A 373 -0.50 16.51 -22.10
CA THR A 373 -1.40 16.76 -23.24
C THR A 373 -2.84 17.02 -22.78
N ARG A 374 -3.31 16.35 -21.72
CA ARG A 374 -4.61 16.61 -21.11
C ARG A 374 -4.71 17.96 -20.42
N HIS A 375 -3.60 18.52 -19.97
CA HIS A 375 -3.54 19.88 -19.44
C HIS A 375 -3.67 20.94 -20.56
N GLN A 376 -3.01 20.71 -21.70
CA GLN A 376 -2.99 21.66 -22.83
C GLN A 376 -4.29 21.68 -23.64
N GLY A 377 -5.09 20.62 -23.58
CA GLY A 377 -6.36 20.50 -24.30
C GLY A 377 -7.59 21.06 -23.54
N ARG A 378 -7.36 21.72 -22.40
CA ARG A 378 -8.36 22.47 -21.61
C ARG A 378 -8.04 23.94 -21.61
#